data_217af12be08b31222d57b4a5b7d9b1b0
#
_entry.id   217af12be08b31222d57b4a5b7d9b1b0
#
_cell.length_a   1.000
_cell.length_b   1.000
_cell.length_c   1.000
_cell.angle_alpha   90.00
_cell.angle_beta   90.00
_cell.angle_gamma   90.00
#
_symmetry.space_group_name_H-M   'P 1'
#
loop_
_entity.id
_entity.type
_entity.pdbx_description
1 polymer ?
#
loop_
_entity_poly.entity_id
_entity_poly.type
_entity_poly.pdbx_seq_one_letter_code
_entity_poly.pdbx_strand_id
1 'polypeptide(L)'
;MDGDNTVSVGTAITSVFNGTLWFLENLLLAFVNIFNAVSQPHLWLDWSDKKAIMRFVYYGGSKEFFFVVLLVALILFGYGMLRNNFMWRMVIALEGMANAIGRFFAWAGLFMVIQQVLIVIMQRIFTRPDIVLGIGIPLNFDISWYAEELKLYNALVITLCATYTFVQGGHVRVDLIYSGVSFRVKKLIDMFGSVFFMMPMGVLIWMYGWFFMWRHLIVPKPSASDTIERLLAKSRALRWNVETIGFSPNGFTGYFIFKILLVAFAGLIFLHAWAFLMRSYLEFREGESSDGKFKDLDVVEAADNLAARDS
;
A
#
# COMPACT_ATOMS: atom_id res chain seq x y z
N MET A 1 -3.81 43.01 -21.31
CA MET A 1 -2.64 42.61 -20.52
C MET A 1 -2.38 41.14 -20.79
N ASP A 2 -1.87 40.84 -21.97
CA ASP A 2 -1.51 39.49 -22.40
C ASP A 2 -0.06 39.26 -22.01
N GLY A 3 0.14 38.58 -20.88
CA GLY A 3 1.44 38.06 -20.46
C GLY A 3 1.76 36.80 -21.27
N ASP A 4 2.62 36.98 -22.21
CA ASP A 4 3.17 35.94 -23.11
C ASP A 4 3.90 34.88 -22.31
N ASN A 5 3.19 33.81 -21.90
CA ASN A 5 3.72 32.60 -21.26
C ASN A 5 4.31 31.64 -22.29
N THR A 6 5.05 32.14 -23.26
CA THR A 6 5.89 31.29 -24.11
C THR A 6 7.10 30.86 -23.30
N VAL A 7 6.97 29.73 -22.58
CA VAL A 7 8.13 29.02 -22.07
C VAL A 7 9.04 28.73 -23.26
N SER A 8 10.17 29.44 -23.36
CA SER A 8 11.08 29.23 -24.48
C SER A 8 11.52 27.76 -24.48
N VAL A 9 11.63 27.15 -25.66
CA VAL A 9 12.11 25.76 -25.82
C VAL A 9 13.42 25.54 -25.06
N GLY A 10 14.27 26.55 -24.98
CA GLY A 10 15.50 26.53 -24.22
C GLY A 10 15.28 26.38 -22.69
N THR A 11 14.28 27.07 -22.11
CA THR A 11 13.95 26.94 -20.68
C THR A 11 13.32 25.58 -20.38
N ALA A 12 12.54 25.01 -21.29
CA ALA A 12 12.00 23.66 -21.15
C ALA A 12 13.10 22.60 -21.16
N ILE A 13 14.05 22.67 -22.10
CA ILE A 13 15.19 21.75 -22.20
C ILE A 13 16.09 21.83 -20.95
N THR A 14 16.41 23.04 -20.47
CA THR A 14 17.23 23.23 -19.27
C THR A 14 16.52 22.70 -18.01
N SER A 15 15.20 22.85 -17.89
CA SER A 15 14.44 22.30 -16.75
C SER A 15 14.41 20.77 -16.78
N VAL A 16 14.23 20.15 -17.93
CA VAL A 16 14.29 18.68 -18.07
C VAL A 16 15.69 18.17 -17.75
N PHE A 17 16.73 18.82 -18.26
CA PHE A 17 18.13 18.45 -17.98
C PHE A 17 18.44 18.56 -16.48
N ASN A 18 18.10 19.67 -15.84
CA ASN A 18 18.30 19.85 -14.40
C ASN A 18 17.48 18.85 -13.57
N GLY A 19 16.24 18.52 -13.98
CA GLY A 19 15.43 17.48 -13.35
C GLY A 19 16.07 16.10 -13.45
N THR A 20 16.66 15.78 -14.60
CA THR A 20 17.35 14.51 -14.81
C THR A 20 18.63 14.42 -13.96
N LEU A 21 19.41 15.49 -13.90
CA LEU A 21 20.60 15.56 -13.05
C LEU A 21 20.22 15.40 -11.56
N TRP A 22 19.20 16.12 -11.10
CA TRP A 22 18.69 16.00 -9.73
C TRP A 22 18.26 14.58 -9.41
N PHE A 23 17.59 13.90 -10.34
CA PHE A 23 17.15 12.51 -10.16
C PHE A 23 18.36 11.56 -10.03
N LEU A 24 19.35 11.68 -10.91
CA LEU A 24 20.57 10.85 -10.88
C LEU A 24 21.38 11.11 -9.61
N GLU A 25 21.54 12.37 -9.19
CA GLU A 25 22.21 12.74 -7.95
C GLU A 25 21.56 12.06 -6.74
N ASN A 26 20.22 12.17 -6.58
CA ASN A 26 19.52 11.55 -5.46
C ASN A 26 19.56 10.02 -5.52
N LEU A 27 19.60 9.42 -6.72
CA LEU A 27 19.76 7.98 -6.88
C LEU A 27 21.18 7.52 -6.45
N LEU A 28 22.23 8.29 -6.75
CA LEU A 28 23.58 8.01 -6.26
C LEU A 28 23.69 8.22 -4.75
N LEU A 29 23.10 9.28 -4.21
CA LEU A 29 23.04 9.53 -2.77
C LEU A 29 22.30 8.42 -2.02
N ALA A 30 21.39 7.69 -2.68
CA ALA A 30 20.70 6.58 -2.06
C ALA A 30 21.63 5.46 -1.59
N PHE A 31 22.77 5.21 -2.25
CA PHE A 31 23.79 4.27 -1.77
C PHE A 31 24.37 4.70 -0.43
N VAL A 32 24.69 5.99 -0.29
CA VAL A 32 25.22 6.57 0.95
C VAL A 32 24.15 6.48 2.05
N ASN A 33 22.89 6.78 1.72
CA ASN A 33 21.79 6.73 2.65
C ASN A 33 21.51 5.31 3.16
N ILE A 34 21.60 4.27 2.29
CA ILE A 34 21.51 2.87 2.72
C ILE A 34 22.65 2.53 3.68
N PHE A 35 23.87 2.87 3.30
CA PHE A 35 25.03 2.59 4.14
C PHE A 35 24.90 3.24 5.51
N ASN A 36 24.53 4.51 5.58
CA ASN A 36 24.30 5.24 6.83
C ASN A 36 23.17 4.62 7.66
N ALA A 37 22.05 4.25 7.03
CA ALA A 37 20.92 3.65 7.72
C ALA A 37 21.28 2.30 8.32
N VAL A 38 22.04 1.46 7.61
CA VAL A 38 22.45 0.13 8.08
C VAL A 38 23.57 0.23 9.14
N SER A 39 24.51 1.18 8.98
CA SER A 39 25.64 1.36 9.91
C SER A 39 25.22 1.93 11.25
N GLN A 40 24.14 2.72 11.29
CA GLN A 40 23.69 3.44 12.48
C GLN A 40 22.21 3.22 12.76
N PRO A 41 21.76 1.97 12.99
CA PRO A 41 20.32 1.67 13.19
C PRO A 41 19.76 2.31 14.44
N HIS A 42 20.57 2.54 15.49
CA HIS A 42 20.15 3.19 16.72
C HIS A 42 19.65 4.64 16.52
N LEU A 43 20.06 5.30 15.44
CA LEU A 43 19.63 6.68 15.18
C LEU A 43 18.16 6.78 14.73
N TRP A 44 17.54 5.70 14.27
CA TRP A 44 16.17 5.72 13.75
C TRP A 44 15.30 4.52 14.16
N LEU A 45 15.88 3.46 14.75
CA LEU A 45 15.15 2.29 15.25
C LEU A 45 15.09 2.20 16.79
N ASP A 46 15.69 3.13 17.50
CA ASP A 46 15.58 3.18 18.97
C ASP A 46 14.28 3.87 19.38
N TRP A 47 13.29 3.06 19.70
CA TRP A 47 11.98 3.54 20.14
C TRP A 47 11.96 4.13 21.56
N SER A 48 13.06 4.03 22.29
CA SER A 48 13.25 4.68 23.60
C SER A 48 13.71 6.13 23.45
N ASP A 49 14.42 6.43 22.36
CA ASP A 49 14.86 7.82 22.07
C ASP A 49 13.82 8.57 21.22
N LYS A 50 13.29 9.64 21.80
CA LYS A 50 12.35 10.53 21.14
C LYS A 50 12.89 11.15 19.84
N LYS A 51 14.22 11.34 19.74
CA LYS A 51 14.86 11.84 18.51
C LYS A 51 14.90 10.79 17.44
N ALA A 52 15.14 9.53 17.79
CA ALA A 52 15.12 8.43 16.85
C ALA A 52 13.71 8.23 16.26
N ILE A 53 12.66 8.30 17.10
CA ILE A 53 11.28 8.25 16.62
C ILE A 53 11.00 9.40 15.63
N MET A 54 11.42 10.63 15.92
CA MET A 54 11.19 11.77 15.00
C MET A 54 11.99 11.63 13.70
N ARG A 55 13.19 11.04 13.72
CA ARG A 55 13.92 10.70 12.49
C ARG A 55 13.20 9.64 11.68
N PHE A 56 12.69 8.59 12.33
CA PHE A 56 11.89 7.57 11.66
C PHE A 56 10.65 8.18 10.98
N VAL A 57 9.95 9.07 11.68
CA VAL A 57 8.79 9.79 11.12
C VAL A 57 9.18 10.65 9.92
N TYR A 58 10.30 11.36 10.00
CA TYR A 58 10.78 12.21 8.90
C TYR A 58 11.17 11.37 7.68
N TYR A 59 12.08 10.42 7.89
CA TYR A 59 12.63 9.66 6.77
C TYR A 59 11.60 8.76 6.10
N GLY A 60 10.65 8.17 6.82
CA GLY A 60 9.64 7.30 6.24
C GLY A 60 8.69 7.97 5.22
N GLY A 61 8.56 9.32 5.25
CA GLY A 61 7.83 10.09 4.24
C GLY A 61 8.73 10.99 3.38
N SER A 62 10.05 10.76 3.37
CA SER A 62 11.02 11.62 2.69
C SER A 62 11.39 11.11 1.30
N LYS A 63 11.96 12.02 0.49
CA LYS A 63 12.51 11.67 -0.82
C LYS A 63 13.70 10.70 -0.71
N GLU A 64 14.47 10.81 0.36
CA GLU A 64 15.62 9.94 0.63
C GLU A 64 15.18 8.48 0.72
N PHE A 65 14.11 8.21 1.46
CA PHE A 65 13.52 6.87 1.57
C PHE A 65 12.98 6.37 0.21
N PHE A 66 12.30 7.25 -0.53
CA PHE A 66 11.84 6.91 -1.88
C PHE A 66 12.99 6.47 -2.79
N PHE A 67 14.10 7.22 -2.84
CA PHE A 67 15.23 6.88 -3.68
C PHE A 67 15.96 5.61 -3.20
N VAL A 68 15.99 5.35 -1.90
CA VAL A 68 16.50 4.09 -1.35
C VAL A 68 15.66 2.90 -1.82
N VAL A 69 14.34 2.98 -1.70
CA VAL A 69 13.42 1.93 -2.16
C VAL A 69 13.55 1.73 -3.67
N LEU A 70 13.58 2.82 -4.44
CA LEU A 70 13.75 2.78 -5.89
C LEU A 70 15.08 2.13 -6.29
N LEU A 71 16.19 2.49 -5.63
CA LEU A 71 17.51 1.91 -5.90
C LEU A 71 17.52 0.40 -5.65
N VAL A 72 17.00 -0.04 -4.49
CA VAL A 72 16.90 -1.47 -4.16
C VAL A 72 16.04 -2.19 -5.20
N ALA A 73 14.92 -1.60 -5.57
CA ALA A 73 14.03 -2.16 -6.58
C ALA A 73 14.74 -2.27 -7.95
N LEU A 74 15.46 -1.24 -8.39
CA LEU A 74 16.21 -1.27 -9.65
C LEU A 74 17.33 -2.31 -9.62
N ILE A 75 18.05 -2.47 -8.50
CA ILE A 75 19.08 -3.50 -8.35
C ILE A 75 18.48 -4.91 -8.45
N LEU A 76 17.36 -5.15 -7.73
CA LEU A 76 16.66 -6.44 -7.77
C LEU A 76 16.11 -6.74 -9.17
N PHE A 77 15.59 -5.73 -9.86
CA PHE A 77 15.10 -5.88 -11.23
C PHE A 77 16.24 -6.17 -12.20
N GLY A 78 17.34 -5.40 -12.13
CA GLY A 78 18.52 -5.63 -12.95
C GLY A 78 19.14 -7.01 -12.74
N TYR A 79 19.27 -7.45 -11.48
CA TYR A 79 19.71 -8.80 -11.18
C TYR A 79 18.73 -9.87 -11.70
N GLY A 80 17.43 -9.60 -11.58
CA GLY A 80 16.37 -10.46 -12.12
C GLY A 80 16.44 -10.59 -13.64
N MET A 81 16.77 -9.51 -14.37
CA MET A 81 16.94 -9.55 -15.82
C MET A 81 18.08 -10.50 -16.25
N LEU A 82 19.11 -10.66 -15.42
CA LEU A 82 20.20 -11.60 -15.65
C LEU A 82 19.83 -13.04 -15.26
N ARG A 83 18.90 -13.21 -14.31
CA ARG A 83 18.52 -14.51 -13.77
C ARG A 83 16.98 -14.67 -13.68
N ASN A 84 16.36 -15.20 -14.73
CA ASN A 84 14.90 -15.42 -14.78
C ASN A 84 14.36 -16.20 -13.56
N ASN A 85 15.08 -17.24 -13.12
CA ASN A 85 14.65 -18.05 -11.97
C ASN A 85 14.57 -17.24 -10.67
N PHE A 86 15.44 -16.25 -10.50
CA PHE A 86 15.39 -15.35 -9.36
C PHE A 86 14.17 -14.43 -9.47
N MET A 87 13.95 -13.85 -10.65
CA MET A 87 12.80 -12.96 -10.88
C MET A 87 11.47 -13.69 -10.68
N TRP A 88 11.33 -14.94 -11.19
CA TRP A 88 10.16 -15.76 -10.93
C TRP A 88 9.93 -16.02 -9.44
N ARG A 89 10.99 -16.34 -8.67
CA ARG A 89 10.86 -16.50 -7.20
C ARG A 89 10.38 -15.24 -6.50
N MET A 90 10.87 -14.07 -6.93
CA MET A 90 10.41 -12.78 -6.40
C MET A 90 8.92 -12.55 -6.70
N VAL A 91 8.50 -12.78 -7.93
CA VAL A 91 7.09 -12.67 -8.33
C VAL A 91 6.21 -13.59 -7.49
N ILE A 92 6.56 -14.89 -7.39
CA ILE A 92 5.82 -15.88 -6.59
C ILE A 92 5.74 -15.45 -5.12
N ALA A 93 6.83 -14.95 -4.55
CA ALA A 93 6.86 -14.51 -3.15
C ALA A 93 5.95 -13.30 -2.91
N LEU A 94 5.98 -12.30 -3.78
CA LEU A 94 5.17 -11.09 -3.64
C LEU A 94 3.68 -11.36 -3.92
N GLU A 95 3.35 -12.16 -4.92
CA GLU A 95 1.97 -12.57 -5.20
C GLU A 95 1.44 -13.51 -4.12
N GLY A 96 2.26 -14.44 -3.62
CA GLY A 96 1.92 -15.30 -2.49
C GLY A 96 1.63 -14.51 -1.21
N MET A 97 2.42 -13.47 -0.94
CA MET A 97 2.15 -12.54 0.17
C MET A 97 0.80 -11.82 -0.03
N ALA A 98 0.52 -11.30 -1.23
CA ALA A 98 -0.74 -10.64 -1.54
C ALA A 98 -1.93 -11.60 -1.36
N ASN A 99 -1.81 -12.85 -1.84
CA ASN A 99 -2.82 -13.89 -1.67
C ASN A 99 -3.03 -14.26 -0.20
N ALA A 100 -1.96 -14.43 0.59
CA ALA A 100 -2.04 -14.75 2.01
C ALA A 100 -2.76 -13.64 2.81
N ILE A 101 -2.37 -12.37 2.58
CA ILE A 101 -3.01 -11.22 3.21
C ILE A 101 -4.48 -11.13 2.79
N GLY A 102 -4.77 -11.22 1.50
CA GLY A 102 -6.13 -11.09 0.99
C GLY A 102 -7.06 -12.19 1.47
N ARG A 103 -6.63 -13.47 1.43
CA ARG A 103 -7.41 -14.60 1.96
C ARG A 103 -7.70 -14.46 3.45
N PHE A 104 -6.71 -13.99 4.24
CA PHE A 104 -6.92 -13.76 5.67
C PHE A 104 -7.93 -12.64 5.91
N PHE A 105 -7.77 -11.49 5.27
CA PHE A 105 -8.65 -10.35 5.48
C PHE A 105 -10.00 -10.44 4.75
N ALA A 106 -10.19 -11.39 3.84
CA ALA A 106 -11.49 -11.70 3.27
C ALA A 106 -12.52 -12.14 4.33
N TRP A 107 -12.07 -12.74 5.45
CA TRP A 107 -12.92 -13.07 6.61
C TRP A 107 -13.58 -11.83 7.23
N ALA A 108 -12.96 -10.65 7.09
CA ALA A 108 -13.58 -9.40 7.54
C ALA A 108 -14.92 -9.13 6.82
N GLY A 109 -15.06 -9.57 5.56
CA GLY A 109 -16.33 -9.50 4.84
C GLY A 109 -17.41 -10.38 5.47
N LEU A 110 -17.08 -11.59 5.91
CA LEU A 110 -18.01 -12.46 6.62
C LEU A 110 -18.41 -11.87 7.98
N PHE A 111 -17.44 -11.38 8.76
CA PHE A 111 -17.72 -10.73 10.05
C PHE A 111 -18.58 -9.49 9.88
N MET A 112 -18.35 -8.69 8.84
CA MET A 112 -19.19 -7.53 8.51
C MET A 112 -20.65 -7.93 8.29
N VAL A 113 -20.91 -9.00 7.54
CA VAL A 113 -22.29 -9.48 7.30
C VAL A 113 -22.93 -9.99 8.58
N ILE A 114 -22.22 -10.83 9.36
CA ILE A 114 -22.73 -11.36 10.63
C ILE A 114 -23.10 -10.21 11.59
N GLN A 115 -22.20 -9.25 11.73
CA GLN A 115 -22.40 -8.11 12.62
C GLN A 115 -23.57 -7.22 12.13
N GLN A 116 -23.70 -6.99 10.82
CA GLN A 116 -24.82 -6.25 10.27
C GLN A 116 -26.15 -6.95 10.56
N VAL A 117 -26.23 -8.27 10.44
CA VAL A 117 -27.42 -9.04 10.78
C VAL A 117 -27.75 -8.90 12.27
N LEU A 118 -26.76 -9.00 13.15
CA LEU A 118 -26.96 -8.79 14.59
C LEU A 118 -27.49 -7.38 14.90
N ILE A 119 -26.93 -6.34 14.29
CA ILE A 119 -27.39 -4.96 14.45
C ILE A 119 -28.87 -4.84 14.05
N VAL A 120 -29.24 -5.40 12.89
CA VAL A 120 -30.63 -5.33 12.40
C VAL A 120 -31.59 -6.07 13.36
N ILE A 121 -31.22 -7.26 13.84
CA ILE A 121 -32.01 -8.02 14.79
C ILE A 121 -32.21 -7.22 16.09
N MET A 122 -31.14 -6.67 16.65
CA MET A 122 -31.22 -5.92 17.91
C MET A 122 -32.00 -4.64 17.76
N GLN A 123 -31.85 -3.90 16.66
CA GLN A 123 -32.60 -2.65 16.44
C GLN A 123 -34.05 -2.86 16.06
N ARG A 124 -34.36 -3.84 15.20
CA ARG A 124 -35.68 -3.99 14.60
C ARG A 124 -36.56 -4.98 15.33
N ILE A 125 -36.01 -6.03 15.92
CA ILE A 125 -36.77 -7.07 16.61
C ILE A 125 -36.77 -6.80 18.11
N PHE A 126 -35.62 -6.60 18.73
CA PHE A 126 -35.52 -6.39 20.17
C PHE A 126 -35.64 -4.93 20.61
N THR A 127 -35.57 -3.97 19.68
CA THR A 127 -35.65 -2.51 19.96
C THR A 127 -34.71 -2.04 21.07
N ARG A 128 -33.54 -2.70 21.19
CA ARG A 128 -32.53 -2.37 22.18
C ARG A 128 -31.50 -1.39 21.61
N PRO A 129 -31.04 -0.37 22.41
CA PRO A 129 -30.04 0.59 21.98
C PRO A 129 -28.63 0.08 22.17
N ASP A 130 -28.41 -1.00 22.92
CA ASP A 130 -27.13 -1.55 23.32
C ASP A 130 -27.04 -3.04 23.05
N ILE A 131 -25.84 -3.52 22.80
CA ILE A 131 -25.52 -4.95 22.67
C ILE A 131 -24.58 -5.31 23.80
N VAL A 132 -25.01 -6.22 24.65
CA VAL A 132 -24.19 -6.79 25.71
C VAL A 132 -23.64 -8.13 25.23
N LEU A 133 -22.37 -8.17 24.87
CA LEU A 133 -21.64 -9.40 24.58
C LEU A 133 -20.88 -9.79 25.85
N GLY A 134 -21.30 -10.89 26.50
CA GLY A 134 -20.68 -11.34 27.73
C GLY A 134 -20.38 -12.83 27.76
N ILE A 135 -19.13 -13.19 27.61
CA ILE A 135 -18.58 -14.48 28.06
C ILE A 135 -17.59 -14.14 29.19
N GLY A 136 -18.13 -13.82 30.39
CA GLY A 136 -17.32 -13.51 31.58
C GLY A 136 -16.93 -12.03 31.77
N ILE A 137 -16.81 -11.23 30.74
CA ILE A 137 -16.57 -9.78 30.80
C ILE A 137 -17.71 -9.09 30.02
N PRO A 138 -18.58 -8.30 30.67
CA PRO A 138 -19.67 -7.62 29.97
C PRO A 138 -19.09 -6.49 29.13
N LEU A 139 -18.99 -6.71 27.82
CA LEU A 139 -18.73 -5.66 26.85
C LEU A 139 -20.08 -5.06 26.44
N ASN A 140 -20.38 -3.88 26.97
CA ASN A 140 -21.60 -3.15 26.67
C ASN A 140 -21.25 -1.96 25.80
N PHE A 141 -21.59 -2.04 24.51
CA PHE A 141 -21.40 -0.95 23.55
C PHE A 141 -22.76 -0.57 22.93
N ASP A 142 -22.90 0.72 22.67
CA ASP A 142 -24.02 1.25 21.91
C ASP A 142 -24.02 0.69 20.47
N ILE A 143 -25.18 0.51 19.89
CA ILE A 143 -25.33 0.06 18.49
C ILE A 143 -24.62 0.99 17.52
N SER A 144 -24.53 2.30 17.83
CA SER A 144 -23.76 3.26 17.02
C SER A 144 -22.26 2.89 16.94
N TRP A 145 -21.68 2.36 18.01
CA TRP A 145 -20.30 1.89 18.03
C TRP A 145 -20.10 0.75 17.03
N TYR A 146 -20.96 -0.24 17.04
CA TYR A 146 -20.91 -1.36 16.10
C TYR A 146 -21.17 -0.94 14.65
N ALA A 147 -22.06 0.01 14.43
CA ALA A 147 -22.34 0.55 13.10
C ALA A 147 -21.13 1.30 12.51
N GLU A 148 -20.34 1.95 13.35
CA GLU A 148 -19.08 2.56 12.92
C GLU A 148 -17.94 1.53 12.73
N GLU A 149 -17.89 0.47 13.55
CA GLU A 149 -16.96 -0.65 13.39
C GLU A 149 -17.14 -1.38 12.04
N LEU A 150 -18.37 -1.48 11.53
CA LEU A 150 -18.62 -2.02 10.18
C LEU A 150 -17.83 -1.30 9.09
N LYS A 151 -17.59 0.00 9.24
CA LYS A 151 -16.74 0.78 8.32
C LYS A 151 -15.29 0.29 8.36
N LEU A 152 -14.82 -0.19 9.53
CA LEU A 152 -13.48 -0.78 9.63
C LEU A 152 -13.39 -2.10 8.86
N TYR A 153 -14.37 -3.01 8.98
CA TYR A 153 -14.36 -4.24 8.19
C TYR A 153 -14.37 -3.95 6.68
N ASN A 154 -15.18 -2.98 6.24
CA ASN A 154 -15.19 -2.55 4.85
C ASN A 154 -13.83 -1.99 4.42
N ALA A 155 -13.20 -1.16 5.25
CA ALA A 155 -11.86 -0.63 4.97
C ALA A 155 -10.80 -1.74 4.92
N LEU A 156 -10.85 -2.75 5.80
CA LEU A 156 -9.95 -3.91 5.76
C LEU A 156 -10.07 -4.67 4.43
N VAL A 157 -11.30 -4.97 4.00
CA VAL A 157 -11.54 -5.65 2.73
C VAL A 157 -11.01 -4.82 1.56
N ILE A 158 -11.37 -3.54 1.48
CA ILE A 158 -10.96 -2.69 0.36
C ILE A 158 -9.44 -2.52 0.31
N THR A 159 -8.78 -2.26 1.45
CA THR A 159 -7.35 -1.93 1.48
C THR A 159 -6.44 -3.14 1.40
N LEU A 160 -6.76 -4.23 2.10
CA LEU A 160 -5.87 -5.38 2.22
C LEU A 160 -6.18 -6.50 1.23
N CYS A 161 -7.43 -6.59 0.71
CA CYS A 161 -7.76 -7.54 -0.34
C CYS A 161 -7.57 -6.99 -1.75
N ALA A 162 -7.27 -5.68 -1.93
CA ALA A 162 -7.10 -5.09 -3.25
C ALA A 162 -6.01 -5.81 -4.07
N THR A 163 -4.83 -6.05 -3.48
CA THR A 163 -3.71 -6.72 -4.17
C THR A 163 -4.01 -8.18 -4.49
N TYR A 164 -4.72 -8.88 -3.60
CA TYR A 164 -5.24 -10.21 -3.85
C TYR A 164 -6.19 -10.24 -5.06
N THR A 165 -7.13 -9.29 -5.13
CA THR A 165 -8.06 -9.17 -6.27
C THR A 165 -7.31 -8.95 -7.59
N PHE A 166 -6.22 -8.18 -7.57
CA PHE A 166 -5.36 -8.02 -8.75
C PHE A 166 -4.67 -9.33 -9.16
N VAL A 167 -4.12 -10.09 -8.21
CA VAL A 167 -3.48 -11.38 -8.48
C VAL A 167 -4.48 -12.38 -9.08
N GLN A 168 -5.70 -12.43 -8.52
CA GLN A 168 -6.78 -13.31 -8.97
C GLN A 168 -7.41 -12.87 -10.32
N GLY A 169 -7.01 -11.72 -10.87
CA GLY A 169 -7.56 -11.20 -12.13
C GLY A 169 -8.98 -10.64 -12.01
N GLY A 170 -9.45 -10.38 -10.78
CA GLY A 170 -10.80 -9.88 -10.49
C GLY A 170 -11.03 -8.40 -10.85
N HIS A 171 -10.06 -7.73 -11.44
CA HIS A 171 -10.21 -6.35 -11.89
C HIS A 171 -10.80 -6.30 -13.30
N VAL A 172 -11.73 -5.37 -13.49
CA VAL A 172 -12.31 -5.12 -14.83
C VAL A 172 -11.24 -4.50 -15.72
N ARG A 173 -10.80 -5.23 -16.73
CA ARG A 173 -9.96 -4.67 -17.80
C ARG A 173 -10.86 -4.03 -18.85
N VAL A 174 -10.45 -2.88 -19.35
CA VAL A 174 -11.11 -2.28 -20.54
C VAL A 174 -10.62 -3.07 -21.77
N ASP A 175 -11.27 -4.17 -22.06
CA ASP A 175 -10.83 -5.13 -23.09
C ASP A 175 -10.90 -4.61 -24.52
N LEU A 176 -11.57 -3.47 -24.76
CA LEU A 176 -11.78 -2.92 -26.11
C LEU A 176 -10.47 -2.71 -26.88
N ILE A 177 -9.43 -2.17 -26.25
CA ILE A 177 -8.11 -1.97 -26.88
C ILE A 177 -7.23 -3.19 -26.65
N TYR A 178 -7.34 -3.80 -25.46
CA TYR A 178 -6.48 -4.90 -25.04
C TYR A 178 -6.72 -6.20 -25.81
N SER A 179 -7.97 -6.51 -26.21
CA SER A 179 -8.31 -7.71 -26.98
C SER A 179 -7.75 -7.71 -28.41
N GLY A 180 -7.60 -6.53 -29.03
CA GLY A 180 -7.16 -6.39 -30.41
C GLY A 180 -5.64 -6.41 -30.65
N VAL A 181 -4.82 -6.43 -29.58
CA VAL A 181 -3.36 -6.36 -29.70
C VAL A 181 -2.69 -7.70 -29.44
N SER A 182 -1.46 -7.90 -29.99
CA SER A 182 -0.68 -9.11 -29.81
C SER A 182 -0.25 -9.30 -28.35
N PHE A 183 0.03 -10.55 -27.94
CA PHE A 183 0.45 -10.90 -26.58
C PHE A 183 1.60 -10.03 -26.05
N ARG A 184 2.65 -9.83 -26.84
CA ARG A 184 3.80 -9.02 -26.45
C ARG A 184 3.43 -7.55 -26.20
N VAL A 185 2.54 -6.99 -27.05
CA VAL A 185 2.08 -5.61 -26.86
C VAL A 185 1.23 -5.48 -25.60
N LYS A 186 0.41 -6.49 -25.26
CA LYS A 186 -0.33 -6.54 -23.99
C LYS A 186 0.62 -6.40 -22.80
N LYS A 187 1.70 -7.20 -22.78
CA LYS A 187 2.67 -7.17 -21.68
C LYS A 187 3.46 -5.85 -21.62
N LEU A 188 3.69 -5.19 -22.77
CA LEU A 188 4.29 -3.85 -22.81
C LEU A 188 3.36 -2.80 -22.19
N ILE A 189 2.07 -2.85 -22.52
CA ILE A 189 1.05 -1.98 -21.91
C ILE A 189 0.98 -2.19 -20.41
N ASP A 190 1.01 -3.45 -19.95
CA ASP A 190 1.02 -3.81 -18.52
C ASP A 190 2.24 -3.25 -17.78
N MET A 191 3.43 -3.36 -18.39
CA MET A 191 4.66 -2.77 -17.83
C MET A 191 4.57 -1.23 -17.77
N PHE A 192 4.09 -0.61 -18.83
CA PHE A 192 3.89 0.84 -18.86
C PHE A 192 2.89 1.29 -17.78
N GLY A 193 1.75 0.62 -17.69
CA GLY A 193 0.73 0.89 -16.67
C GLY A 193 1.27 0.78 -15.25
N SER A 194 2.09 -0.23 -14.97
CA SER A 194 2.72 -0.41 -13.67
C SER A 194 3.64 0.74 -13.28
N VAL A 195 4.53 1.13 -14.20
CA VAL A 195 5.57 2.14 -13.94
C VAL A 195 4.99 3.56 -13.89
N PHE A 196 4.07 3.89 -14.81
CA PHE A 196 3.60 5.28 -14.96
C PHE A 196 2.31 5.59 -14.20
N PHE A 197 1.54 4.57 -13.80
CA PHE A 197 0.28 4.79 -13.08
C PHE A 197 0.29 4.14 -11.70
N MET A 198 0.52 2.82 -11.59
CA MET A 198 0.36 2.12 -10.30
C MET A 198 1.45 2.52 -9.28
N MET A 199 2.72 2.52 -9.68
CA MET A 199 3.82 2.88 -8.77
C MET A 199 3.74 4.34 -8.32
N PRO A 200 3.60 5.35 -9.21
CA PRO A 200 3.47 6.73 -8.78
C PRO A 200 2.27 6.97 -7.88
N MET A 201 1.13 6.32 -8.15
CA MET A 201 -0.05 6.41 -7.29
C MET A 201 0.24 5.87 -5.89
N GLY A 202 0.86 4.69 -5.79
CA GLY A 202 1.27 4.10 -4.51
C GLY A 202 2.23 5.00 -3.74
N VAL A 203 3.22 5.59 -4.41
CA VAL A 203 4.19 6.52 -3.81
C VAL A 203 3.51 7.79 -3.31
N LEU A 204 2.62 8.40 -4.09
CA LEU A 204 1.89 9.61 -3.68
C LEU A 204 1.02 9.34 -2.45
N ILE A 205 0.26 8.23 -2.46
CA ILE A 205 -0.58 7.86 -1.30
C ILE A 205 0.30 7.59 -0.07
N TRP A 206 1.46 6.92 -0.24
CA TRP A 206 2.41 6.69 0.85
C TRP A 206 2.92 7.99 1.45
N MET A 207 3.45 8.90 0.64
CA MET A 207 4.06 10.14 1.14
C MET A 207 3.07 11.01 1.91
N TYR A 208 1.84 11.17 1.41
CA TYR A 208 0.79 11.92 2.11
C TYR A 208 0.22 11.14 3.29
N GLY A 209 -0.06 9.85 3.11
CA GLY A 209 -0.62 8.97 4.13
C GLY A 209 0.30 8.78 5.33
N TRP A 210 1.62 8.74 5.12
CA TRP A 210 2.62 8.59 6.18
C TRP A 210 2.53 9.71 7.22
N PHE A 211 2.64 10.98 6.80
CA PHE A 211 2.52 12.11 7.72
C PHE A 211 1.10 12.24 8.30
N PHE A 212 0.08 11.93 7.50
CA PHE A 212 -1.31 11.90 7.96
C PHE A 212 -1.50 10.89 9.09
N MET A 213 -0.97 9.69 8.99
CA MET A 213 -1.01 8.67 10.04
C MET A 213 -0.31 9.17 11.31
N TRP A 214 0.93 9.65 11.19
CA TRP A 214 1.71 10.08 12.36
C TRP A 214 1.12 11.29 13.09
N ARG A 215 0.45 12.19 12.38
CA ARG A 215 -0.27 13.33 13.01
C ARG A 215 -1.36 12.91 13.98
N HIS A 216 -1.87 11.68 13.87
CA HIS A 216 -2.94 11.14 14.71
C HIS A 216 -2.42 10.16 15.77
N LEU A 217 -1.13 9.88 15.77
CA LEU A 217 -0.49 8.97 16.73
C LEU A 217 0.34 9.70 17.78
N ILE A 218 0.94 10.85 17.41
CA ILE A 218 1.89 11.57 18.27
C ILE A 218 1.61 13.07 18.35
N VAL A 219 2.10 13.66 19.45
CA VAL A 219 2.11 15.12 19.68
C VAL A 219 3.54 15.51 20.09
N PRO A 220 4.09 16.62 19.56
CA PRO A 220 3.57 17.58 18.57
C PRO A 220 3.34 16.96 17.18
N LYS A 221 2.29 17.40 16.49
CA LYS A 221 1.88 16.84 15.19
C LYS A 221 2.96 17.12 14.12
N PRO A 222 3.51 16.10 13.45
CA PRO A 222 4.46 16.27 12.36
C PRO A 222 3.75 16.76 11.08
N SER A 223 4.49 17.47 10.22
CA SER A 223 4.01 17.93 8.92
C SER A 223 4.99 17.54 7.82
N ALA A 224 4.49 17.30 6.61
CA ALA A 224 5.32 17.06 5.44
C ALA A 224 6.22 18.27 5.07
N SER A 225 5.88 19.49 5.54
CA SER A 225 6.67 20.69 5.37
C SER A 225 7.71 20.93 6.46
N ASP A 226 7.75 20.08 7.51
CA ASP A 226 8.75 20.25 8.57
C ASP A 226 10.13 19.77 8.07
N THR A 227 11.16 20.57 8.36
CA THR A 227 12.55 20.11 8.19
C THR A 227 12.95 19.16 9.32
N ILE A 228 14.03 18.40 9.12
CA ILE A 228 14.51 17.45 10.14
C ILE A 228 14.89 18.17 11.44
N GLU A 229 15.50 19.35 11.36
CA GLU A 229 15.88 20.15 12.52
C GLU A 229 14.65 20.57 13.33
N ARG A 230 13.57 20.98 12.63
CA ARG A 230 12.30 21.35 13.28
C ARG A 230 11.66 20.16 13.97
N LEU A 231 11.64 18.98 13.35
CA LEU A 231 11.13 17.75 13.97
C LEU A 231 11.98 17.31 15.18
N LEU A 232 13.32 17.42 15.07
CA LEU A 232 14.20 17.14 16.20
C LEU A 232 14.01 18.14 17.36
N ALA A 233 13.73 19.40 17.10
CA ALA A 233 13.36 20.37 18.14
C ALA A 233 12.02 19.99 18.81
N LYS A 234 11.04 19.54 18.03
CA LYS A 234 9.75 19.02 18.53
C LYS A 234 9.89 17.74 19.37
N SER A 235 10.96 16.96 19.19
CA SER A 235 11.15 15.67 19.88
C SER A 235 11.16 15.79 21.41
N ARG A 236 11.60 16.93 21.96
CA ARG A 236 11.61 17.16 23.42
C ARG A 236 10.23 17.01 24.06
N ALA A 237 9.18 17.46 23.35
CA ALA A 237 7.79 17.42 23.80
C ALA A 237 7.04 16.17 23.28
N LEU A 238 7.75 15.21 22.64
CA LEU A 238 7.13 14.03 22.07
C LEU A 238 6.42 13.19 23.13
N ARG A 239 5.15 12.91 22.85
CA ARG A 239 4.32 11.95 23.59
C ARG A 239 3.37 11.24 22.64
N TRP A 240 3.04 10.01 22.97
CA TRP A 240 1.98 9.28 22.30
C TRP A 240 0.63 9.90 22.66
N ASN A 241 -0.15 10.18 21.66
CA ASN A 241 -1.50 10.73 21.80
C ASN A 241 -2.34 10.24 20.62
N VAL A 242 -2.75 8.97 20.73
CA VAL A 242 -3.51 8.30 19.67
C VAL A 242 -4.91 8.90 19.61
N GLU A 243 -5.29 9.39 18.44
CA GLU A 243 -6.62 9.91 18.18
C GLU A 243 -7.59 8.77 17.92
N THR A 244 -8.31 8.39 18.96
CA THR A 244 -9.20 7.22 18.94
C THR A 244 -10.60 7.53 18.41
N ILE A 245 -11.12 8.75 18.67
CA ILE A 245 -12.47 9.16 18.32
C ILE A 245 -12.48 9.80 16.94
N GLY A 246 -13.36 9.35 16.04
CA GLY A 246 -13.43 9.85 14.68
C GLY A 246 -14.75 10.51 14.30
N PHE A 247 -15.88 9.82 14.49
CA PHE A 247 -17.16 10.27 13.97
C PHE A 247 -18.12 10.76 15.06
N SER A 248 -18.23 10.02 16.16
CA SER A 248 -19.09 10.39 17.28
C SER A 248 -18.44 10.08 18.63
N PRO A 249 -18.82 10.77 19.73
CA PRO A 249 -18.27 10.51 21.05
C PRO A 249 -18.51 9.09 21.57
N ASN A 250 -19.63 8.48 21.18
CA ASN A 250 -20.03 7.11 21.56
C ASN A 250 -19.71 6.09 20.45
N GLY A 251 -19.00 6.52 19.39
CA GLY A 251 -18.68 5.68 18.26
C GLY A 251 -17.43 4.84 18.44
N PHE A 252 -17.02 4.17 17.36
CA PHE A 252 -15.87 3.30 17.32
C PHE A 252 -14.57 4.02 17.68
N THR A 253 -13.86 3.52 18.68
CA THR A 253 -12.66 4.14 19.25
C THR A 253 -11.37 3.78 18.53
N GLY A 254 -11.43 2.98 17.47
CA GLY A 254 -10.28 2.54 16.66
C GLY A 254 -10.02 3.38 15.40
N TYR A 255 -10.41 4.66 15.38
CA TYR A 255 -10.34 5.48 14.16
C TYR A 255 -8.93 5.64 13.57
N PHE A 256 -7.89 5.60 14.40
CA PHE A 256 -6.49 5.64 13.95
C PHE A 256 -6.12 4.46 13.03
N ILE A 257 -6.81 3.31 13.14
CA ILE A 257 -6.57 2.12 12.32
C ILE A 257 -6.81 2.42 10.84
N PHE A 258 -7.81 3.24 10.49
CA PHE A 258 -8.07 3.63 9.10
C PHE A 258 -6.87 4.33 8.46
N LYS A 259 -6.11 5.10 9.25
CA LYS A 259 -4.93 5.82 8.79
C LYS A 259 -3.72 4.90 8.60
N ILE A 260 -3.60 3.88 9.46
CA ILE A 260 -2.62 2.81 9.29
C ILE A 260 -2.95 1.99 8.05
N LEU A 261 -4.23 1.66 7.82
CA LEU A 261 -4.68 0.93 6.64
C LEU A 261 -4.39 1.68 5.34
N LEU A 262 -4.51 3.01 5.33
CA LEU A 262 -4.17 3.82 4.16
C LEU A 262 -2.69 3.67 3.77
N VAL A 263 -1.78 3.70 4.76
CA VAL A 263 -0.35 3.51 4.53
C VAL A 263 -0.04 2.06 4.12
N ALA A 264 -0.68 1.08 4.78
CA ALA A 264 -0.54 -0.33 4.42
C ALA A 264 -1.01 -0.59 2.97
N PHE A 265 -2.14 -0.02 2.57
CA PHE A 265 -2.63 -0.09 1.20
C PHE A 265 -1.62 0.46 0.20
N ALA A 266 -1.06 1.66 0.46
CA ALA A 266 -0.07 2.27 -0.41
C ALA A 266 1.17 1.39 -0.59
N GLY A 267 1.69 0.81 0.50
CA GLY A 267 2.81 -0.13 0.47
C GLY A 267 2.50 -1.40 -0.31
N LEU A 268 1.33 -2.00 -0.07
CA LEU A 268 0.90 -3.22 -0.76
C LEU A 268 0.70 -2.98 -2.26
N ILE A 269 0.07 -1.87 -2.66
CA ILE A 269 -0.11 -1.51 -4.08
C ILE A 269 1.24 -1.29 -4.75
N PHE A 270 2.19 -0.62 -4.09
CA PHE A 270 3.53 -0.44 -4.65
C PHE A 270 4.26 -1.78 -4.86
N LEU A 271 4.24 -2.67 -3.86
CA LEU A 271 4.83 -4.01 -3.95
C LEU A 271 4.16 -4.86 -5.02
N HIS A 272 2.83 -4.77 -5.13
CA HIS A 272 2.10 -5.47 -6.19
C HIS A 272 2.41 -4.93 -7.58
N ALA A 273 2.47 -3.60 -7.75
CA ALA A 273 2.87 -2.99 -9.02
C ALA A 273 4.28 -3.44 -9.45
N TRP A 274 5.17 -3.61 -8.47
CA TRP A 274 6.50 -4.15 -8.69
C TRP A 274 6.47 -5.63 -9.14
N ALA A 275 5.68 -6.47 -8.47
CA ALA A 275 5.49 -7.87 -8.86
C ALA A 275 4.88 -7.98 -10.26
N PHE A 276 3.89 -7.16 -10.55
CA PHE A 276 3.21 -7.13 -11.86
C PHE A 276 4.14 -6.67 -13.00
N LEU A 277 5.01 -5.68 -12.74
CA LEU A 277 6.07 -5.28 -13.68
C LEU A 277 7.02 -6.44 -13.99
N MET A 278 7.53 -7.13 -12.94
CA MET A 278 8.44 -8.26 -13.11
C MET A 278 7.79 -9.42 -13.85
N ARG A 279 6.54 -9.74 -13.54
CA ARG A 279 5.76 -10.77 -14.22
C ARG A 279 5.58 -10.43 -15.69
N SER A 280 5.11 -9.22 -16.00
CA SER A 280 4.87 -8.78 -17.37
C SER A 280 6.16 -8.78 -18.19
N TYR A 281 7.30 -8.44 -17.59
CA TYR A 281 8.60 -8.52 -18.23
C TYR A 281 9.01 -9.98 -18.54
N LEU A 282 8.82 -10.92 -17.61
CA LEU A 282 9.13 -12.33 -17.82
C LEU A 282 8.25 -12.95 -18.90
N GLU A 283 6.95 -12.69 -18.86
CA GLU A 283 5.98 -13.15 -19.85
C GLU A 283 6.25 -12.54 -21.24
N PHE A 284 6.67 -11.25 -21.30
CA PHE A 284 7.13 -10.62 -22.54
C PHE A 284 8.33 -11.34 -23.14
N ARG A 285 9.30 -11.74 -22.29
CA ARG A 285 10.56 -12.38 -22.69
C ARG A 285 10.37 -13.85 -23.07
N GLU A 286 9.61 -14.62 -22.27
CA GLU A 286 9.40 -16.06 -22.45
C GLU A 286 8.31 -16.38 -23.48
N GLY A 287 7.39 -15.41 -23.74
CA GLY A 287 6.32 -15.57 -24.72
C GLY A 287 5.02 -16.14 -24.13
N GLU A 288 4.05 -16.42 -24.99
CA GLU A 288 2.69 -16.81 -24.64
C GLU A 288 2.60 -18.10 -23.79
N SER A 289 3.56 -19.01 -23.94
CA SER A 289 3.63 -20.25 -23.15
C SER A 289 3.89 -20.01 -21.65
N SER A 290 4.29 -18.81 -21.26
CA SER A 290 4.52 -18.43 -19.86
C SER A 290 3.35 -17.66 -19.24
N ASP A 291 2.28 -17.42 -20.00
CA ASP A 291 1.12 -16.67 -19.49
C ASP A 291 0.48 -17.42 -18.32
N GLY A 292 0.28 -16.69 -17.23
CA GLY A 292 -0.29 -17.28 -16.00
C GLY A 292 0.59 -18.30 -15.25
N LYS A 293 1.84 -18.52 -15.68
CA LYS A 293 2.75 -19.47 -15.06
C LYS A 293 2.94 -19.17 -13.57
N PHE A 294 2.83 -20.20 -12.73
CA PHE A 294 2.97 -20.13 -11.27
C PHE A 294 1.95 -19.21 -10.56
N LYS A 295 0.82 -18.85 -11.19
CA LYS A 295 -0.25 -18.15 -10.50
C LYS A 295 -1.01 -19.10 -9.58
N ASP A 296 -1.16 -18.68 -8.32
CA ASP A 296 -2.02 -19.33 -7.33
C ASP A 296 -3.43 -18.70 -7.43
N LEU A 297 -4.27 -19.29 -8.28
CA LEU A 297 -5.64 -18.83 -8.58
C LEU A 297 -6.67 -19.75 -7.95
N ASP A 298 -7.55 -19.23 -7.11
CA ASP A 298 -8.59 -20.00 -6.41
C ASP A 298 -9.62 -20.62 -7.37
N VAL A 299 -9.88 -19.97 -8.50
CA VAL A 299 -10.88 -20.42 -9.49
C VAL A 299 -10.37 -21.64 -10.29
N VAL A 300 -9.06 -21.73 -10.54
CA VAL A 300 -8.47 -22.86 -11.29
C VAL A 300 -8.53 -24.13 -10.44
N GLU A 301 -8.21 -24.04 -9.15
CA GLU A 301 -8.32 -25.20 -8.23
C GLU A 301 -9.75 -25.73 -8.13
N ALA A 302 -10.75 -24.85 -8.12
CA ALA A 302 -12.16 -25.24 -8.13
C ALA A 302 -12.56 -25.94 -9.45
N ALA A 303 -12.09 -25.45 -10.59
CA ALA A 303 -12.38 -26.04 -11.91
C ALA A 303 -11.70 -27.42 -12.09
N ASP A 304 -10.43 -27.56 -11.69
CA ASP A 304 -9.69 -28.82 -11.74
C ASP A 304 -10.30 -29.86 -10.78
N ASN A 305 -10.75 -29.45 -9.60
CA ASN A 305 -11.44 -30.33 -8.65
C ASN A 305 -12.82 -30.78 -9.15
N LEU A 306 -13.53 -29.95 -9.92
CA LEU A 306 -14.79 -30.33 -10.57
C LEU A 306 -14.54 -31.30 -11.73
N ALA A 307 -13.58 -31.03 -12.60
CA ALA A 307 -13.20 -31.91 -13.71
C ALA A 307 -12.70 -33.27 -13.24
N ALA A 308 -12.00 -33.33 -12.10
CA ALA A 308 -11.55 -34.59 -11.49
C ALA A 308 -12.67 -35.41 -10.82
N ARG A 309 -13.83 -34.80 -10.53
CA ARG A 309 -15.02 -35.49 -9.99
C ARG A 309 -15.90 -36.08 -11.07
N ASP A 310 -15.85 -35.51 -12.28
CA ASP A 310 -16.65 -35.96 -13.43
C ASP A 310 -15.91 -36.98 -14.32
N SER A 311 -14.65 -37.27 -13.99
CA SER A 311 -13.81 -38.31 -14.61
C SER A 311 -13.74 -39.58 -13.76
#